data_04f7245b4e6d7c127875ad5744d5fdd5
#
_entry.id   04f7245b4e6d7c127875ad5744d5fdd5
#
_cell.length_a   1.000
_cell.length_b   1.000
_cell.length_c   1.000
_cell.angle_alpha   90.00
_cell.angle_beta   90.00
_cell.angle_gamma   90.00
#
_symmetry.space_group_name_H-M   'P 1'
#
loop_
_entity.id
_entity.type
_entity.pdbx_description
1 polymer ?
#
loop_
_entity_poly.entity_id
_entity_poly.type
_entity_poly.pdbx_seq_one_letter_code
_entity_poly.pdbx_strand_id
1 'polypeptide(L)'
;MRKPLGYLTMSRVLDWRGSEDPADFVHQAVQALTEGDLVVLPTDTCYIAIASGLKENAVQALTAYCDPANPQLCILPRSPEESVDFVPGFSPGALRLAKKVWPGPLVIQHRN
;
A
#
# COMPACT_ATOMS: atom_id res chain seq x y z
N MET A 1 5.83 -17.18 -2.75
CA MET A 1 6.61 -18.05 -1.84
C MET A 1 7.40 -17.21 -0.88
N ARG A 2 7.25 -17.48 0.39
CA ARG A 2 7.98 -16.74 1.43
C ARG A 2 9.46 -17.12 1.39
N LYS A 3 10.35 -16.14 1.31
CA LYS A 3 11.79 -16.38 1.41
C LYS A 3 12.16 -16.72 2.85
N PRO A 4 13.04 -17.70 3.10
CA PRO A 4 13.46 -18.06 4.45
C PRO A 4 14.12 -16.88 5.17
N LEU A 5 13.95 -16.83 6.49
CA LEU A 5 14.70 -15.92 7.36
C LEU A 5 16.22 -16.14 7.16
N GLY A 6 16.97 -15.07 7.00
CA GLY A 6 18.41 -15.13 6.75
C GLY A 6 18.79 -15.20 5.27
N TYR A 7 17.82 -15.31 4.40
CA TYR A 7 18.07 -15.14 2.98
C TYR A 7 18.31 -13.67 2.70
N LEU A 8 19.47 -13.37 2.12
CA LEU A 8 19.72 -12.02 1.60
C LEU A 8 18.78 -11.80 0.42
N THR A 9 17.65 -11.23 0.74
CA THR A 9 16.75 -10.74 -0.29
C THR A 9 17.38 -9.50 -0.88
N MET A 10 17.88 -9.59 -2.08
CA MET A 10 18.32 -8.41 -2.78
C MET A 10 17.12 -7.59 -3.15
N SER A 11 16.94 -6.48 -2.46
CA SER A 11 15.97 -5.46 -2.87
C SER A 11 16.42 -4.91 -4.21
N ARG A 12 15.47 -4.84 -5.13
CA ARG A 12 15.71 -4.23 -6.43
C ARG A 12 15.27 -2.77 -6.37
N VAL A 13 16.20 -1.87 -6.65
CA VAL A 13 15.91 -0.44 -6.75
C VAL A 13 15.68 -0.08 -8.20
N LEU A 14 14.54 0.56 -8.47
CA LEU A 14 14.18 1.05 -9.79
C LEU A 14 14.24 2.57 -9.77
N ASP A 15 15.13 3.15 -10.57
CA ASP A 15 15.20 4.60 -10.72
C ASP A 15 14.38 5.03 -11.94
N TRP A 16 13.27 5.68 -11.69
CA TRP A 16 12.34 6.13 -12.73
C TRP A 16 12.70 7.46 -13.37
N ARG A 17 13.66 8.16 -12.78
CA ARG A 17 14.15 9.41 -13.33
C ARG A 17 14.92 9.13 -14.61
N GLY A 18 14.53 9.76 -15.70
CA GLY A 18 15.14 9.51 -17.00
C GLY A 18 14.60 8.29 -17.73
N SER A 19 13.58 7.62 -17.22
CA SER A 19 12.89 6.56 -17.95
C SER A 19 12.05 7.15 -19.09
N GLU A 20 12.09 6.49 -20.23
CA GLU A 20 11.26 6.87 -21.37
C GLU A 20 9.80 6.49 -21.18
N ASP A 21 9.53 5.44 -20.39
CA ASP A 21 8.19 4.94 -20.13
C ASP A 21 7.98 4.64 -18.65
N PRO A 22 7.38 5.59 -17.89
CA PRO A 22 7.04 5.37 -16.49
C PRO A 22 6.09 4.21 -16.25
N ALA A 23 5.30 3.80 -17.25
CA ALA A 23 4.37 2.69 -17.11
C ALA A 23 5.08 1.36 -16.84
N ASP A 24 6.30 1.18 -17.29
CA ASP A 24 7.09 -0.02 -17.01
C ASP A 24 7.35 -0.19 -15.51
N PHE A 25 7.61 0.89 -14.79
CA PHE A 25 7.83 0.84 -13.35
C PHE A 25 6.54 0.48 -12.60
N VAL A 26 5.42 1.01 -13.06
CA VAL A 26 4.11 0.67 -12.52
C VAL A 26 3.82 -0.81 -12.73
N HIS A 27 4.06 -1.34 -13.92
CA HIS A 27 3.87 -2.76 -14.21
C HIS A 27 4.75 -3.65 -13.33
N GLN A 28 6.00 -3.30 -13.13
CA GLN A 28 6.92 -4.04 -12.26
C GLN A 28 6.47 -4.00 -10.81
N ALA A 29 6.00 -2.84 -10.33
CA ALA A 29 5.47 -2.71 -8.97
C ALA A 29 4.20 -3.56 -8.79
N VAL A 30 3.27 -3.52 -9.74
CA VAL A 30 2.06 -4.33 -9.71
C VAL A 30 2.39 -5.82 -9.72
N GLN A 31 3.34 -6.23 -10.56
CA GLN A 31 3.78 -7.62 -10.60
C GLN A 31 4.36 -8.07 -9.25
N ALA A 32 5.23 -7.26 -8.65
CA ALA A 32 5.81 -7.55 -7.34
C ALA A 32 4.71 -7.69 -6.27
N LEU A 33 3.75 -6.79 -6.24
CA LEU A 33 2.62 -6.87 -5.31
C LEU A 33 1.79 -8.14 -5.53
N THR A 34 1.54 -8.49 -6.78
CA THR A 34 0.80 -9.70 -7.15
C THR A 34 1.53 -10.97 -6.69
N GLU A 35 2.84 -10.96 -6.71
CA GLU A 35 3.68 -12.07 -6.25
C GLU A 35 3.81 -12.13 -4.71
N GLY A 36 3.28 -11.16 -4.00
CA GLY A 36 3.31 -11.09 -2.55
C GLY A 36 4.53 -10.37 -1.98
N ASP A 37 5.24 -9.64 -2.80
CA ASP A 37 6.38 -8.83 -2.37
C ASP A 37 5.94 -7.48 -1.80
N LEU A 38 6.80 -6.87 -1.01
CA LEU A 38 6.62 -5.50 -0.54
C LEU A 38 7.21 -4.54 -1.56
N VAL A 39 6.53 -3.42 -1.75
CA VAL A 39 7.00 -2.34 -2.62
C VAL A 39 7.10 -1.06 -1.80
N VAL A 40 8.24 -0.39 -1.90
CA VAL A 40 8.44 0.94 -1.31
C VAL A 40 8.41 1.96 -2.43
N LEU A 41 7.58 2.96 -2.28
CA LEU A 41 7.42 3.99 -3.29
C LEU A 41 7.28 5.38 -2.66
N PRO A 42 7.68 6.43 -3.39
CA PRO A 42 7.50 7.79 -2.93
C PRO A 42 6.05 8.25 -3.13
N THR A 43 5.60 9.08 -2.23
CA THR A 43 4.36 9.83 -2.36
C THR A 43 4.67 11.33 -2.36
N ASP A 44 3.63 12.15 -2.41
CA ASP A 44 3.79 13.61 -2.32
C ASP A 44 4.29 14.09 -0.95
N THR A 45 4.22 13.26 0.09
CA THR A 45 4.66 13.61 1.44
C THR A 45 5.85 12.80 1.94
N CYS A 46 5.87 11.50 1.72
CA CYS A 46 6.90 10.59 2.24
C CYS A 46 6.98 9.32 1.42
N TYR A 47 8.00 8.50 1.69
CA TYR A 47 8.05 7.15 1.17
C TYR A 47 7.11 6.26 1.99
N ILE A 48 6.42 5.35 1.32
CA ILE A 48 5.56 4.36 1.96
C ILE A 48 5.95 2.95 1.52
N ALA A 49 5.73 1.99 2.40
CA ALA A 49 5.83 0.57 2.07
C ALA A 49 4.42 0.01 1.92
N ILE A 50 4.19 -0.70 0.83
CA ILE A 50 2.88 -1.26 0.52
C ILE A 50 2.96 -2.76 0.25
N ALA A 51 1.85 -3.42 0.49
CA ALA A 51 1.64 -4.83 0.22
C ALA A 51 0.23 -5.03 -0.35
N SER A 52 0.04 -6.10 -1.09
CA SER A 52 -1.30 -6.47 -1.52
C SER A 52 -2.13 -6.95 -0.34
N GLY A 53 -3.27 -6.32 -0.08
CA GLY A 53 -4.21 -6.74 0.96
C GLY A 53 -4.86 -8.10 0.67
N LEU A 54 -4.73 -8.60 -0.54
CA LEU A 54 -5.24 -9.92 -0.95
C LEU A 54 -4.24 -11.05 -0.69
N LYS A 55 -3.03 -10.73 -0.24
CA LYS A 55 -1.95 -11.69 0.03
C LYS A 55 -1.63 -11.66 1.53
N GLU A 56 -2.11 -12.65 2.25
CA GLU A 56 -1.91 -12.72 3.71
C GLU A 56 -0.43 -12.68 4.09
N ASN A 57 0.41 -13.42 3.37
CA ASN A 57 1.84 -13.45 3.62
C ASN A 57 2.50 -12.08 3.45
N ALA A 58 2.05 -11.31 2.46
CA ALA A 58 2.56 -9.96 2.22
C ALA A 58 2.13 -9.00 3.33
N VAL A 59 0.89 -9.08 3.79
CA VAL A 59 0.39 -8.29 4.91
C VAL A 59 1.15 -8.61 6.19
N GLN A 60 1.41 -9.88 6.47
CA GLN A 60 2.20 -10.30 7.61
C GLN A 60 3.64 -9.76 7.54
N ALA A 61 4.26 -9.83 6.37
CA ALA A 61 5.60 -9.29 6.16
C ALA A 61 5.64 -7.78 6.39
N LEU A 62 4.65 -7.06 5.90
CA LEU A 62 4.53 -5.61 6.12
C LEU A 62 4.33 -5.28 7.59
N THR A 63 3.47 -6.02 8.28
CA THR A 63 3.19 -5.85 9.71
C THR A 63 4.45 -6.04 10.56
N ALA A 64 5.35 -6.93 10.15
CA ALA A 64 6.60 -7.17 10.86
C ALA A 64 7.53 -5.94 10.89
N TYR A 65 7.37 -5.00 9.98
CA TYR A 65 8.12 -3.74 9.99
C TYR A 65 7.45 -2.64 10.82
N CYS A 66 6.21 -2.84 11.25
CA CYS A 66 5.51 -1.87 12.07
C CYS A 66 5.95 -1.99 13.54
N ASP A 67 5.87 -0.86 14.26
CA ASP A 67 6.04 -0.88 15.71
C ASP A 67 4.89 -1.69 16.34
N PRO A 68 5.19 -2.79 17.07
CA PRO A 68 4.15 -3.58 17.71
C PRO A 68 3.27 -2.79 18.69
N ALA A 69 3.83 -1.74 19.30
CA ALA A 69 3.09 -0.90 20.24
C ALA A 69 2.14 0.08 19.53
N ASN A 70 2.40 0.38 18.24
CA ASN A 70 1.60 1.34 17.49
C ASN A 70 1.59 0.99 16.00
N PRO A 71 0.94 -0.11 15.63
CA PRO A 71 0.85 -0.50 14.23
C PRO A 71 -0.01 0.49 13.45
N GLN A 72 0.62 1.20 12.51
CA GLN A 72 -0.07 2.18 11.64
C GLN A 72 -0.21 1.61 10.23
N LEU A 73 -1.14 0.66 10.08
CA LEU A 73 -1.50 0.13 8.77
C LEU A 73 -2.70 0.89 8.24
N CYS A 74 -2.61 1.31 6.99
CA CYS A 74 -3.69 1.96 6.27
C CYS A 74 -4.08 1.12 5.06
N ILE A 75 -5.33 1.26 4.65
CA ILE A 75 -5.81 0.69 3.39
C ILE A 75 -5.73 1.77 2.32
N LEU A 76 -5.16 1.43 1.17
CA LEU A 76 -5.17 2.26 -0.03
C LEU A 76 -6.18 1.67 -1.02
N PRO A 77 -7.42 2.11 -1.03
CA PRO A 77 -8.40 1.64 -2.00
C PRO A 77 -8.15 2.30 -3.36
N ARG A 78 -8.59 1.64 -4.41
CA ARG A 78 -8.51 2.16 -5.77
C ARG A 78 -9.38 3.41 -5.96
N SER A 79 -10.49 3.47 -5.24
CA SER A 79 -11.45 4.57 -5.29
C SER A 79 -12.11 4.76 -3.92
N PRO A 80 -12.68 5.94 -3.63
CA PRO A 80 -13.44 6.14 -2.41
C PRO A 80 -14.59 5.15 -2.23
N GLU A 81 -15.26 4.78 -3.32
CA GLU A 81 -16.36 3.84 -3.30
C GLU A 81 -15.94 2.45 -2.85
N GLU A 82 -14.73 2.01 -3.21
CA GLU A 82 -14.18 0.72 -2.82
C GLU A 82 -13.94 0.61 -1.31
N SER A 83 -13.78 1.75 -0.63
CA SER A 83 -13.61 1.78 0.83
C SER A 83 -14.80 1.16 1.57
N VAL A 84 -16.00 1.25 1.00
CA VAL A 84 -17.21 0.66 1.59
C VAL A 84 -17.10 -0.87 1.67
N ASP A 85 -16.41 -1.47 0.71
CA ASP A 85 -16.23 -2.93 0.66
C ASP A 85 -15.21 -3.42 1.69
N PHE A 86 -14.19 -2.61 1.99
CA PHE A 86 -13.10 -2.99 2.89
C PHE A 86 -13.31 -2.54 4.34
N VAL A 87 -14.12 -1.51 4.57
CA VAL A 87 -14.35 -0.94 5.89
C VAL A 87 -15.82 -1.06 6.25
N PRO A 88 -16.21 -2.09 7.01
CA PRO A 88 -17.61 -2.24 7.44
C PRO A 88 -18.09 -1.01 8.21
N GLY A 89 -19.24 -0.50 7.84
CA GLY A 89 -19.82 0.67 8.51
C GLY A 89 -19.20 2.00 8.12
N PHE A 90 -18.44 2.05 7.01
CA PHE A 90 -17.86 3.30 6.51
C PHE A 90 -18.98 4.32 6.26
N SER A 91 -18.93 5.47 6.96
CA SER A 91 -20.06 6.39 6.98
C SER A 91 -20.24 7.14 5.65
N PRO A 92 -21.50 7.51 5.31
CA PRO A 92 -21.72 8.34 4.12
C PRO A 92 -21.00 9.68 4.17
N GLY A 93 -20.82 10.25 5.36
CA GLY A 93 -20.04 11.48 5.54
C GLY A 93 -18.57 11.30 5.22
N ALA A 94 -17.97 10.21 5.68
CA ALA A 94 -16.59 9.85 5.36
C ALA A 94 -16.41 9.62 3.86
N LEU A 95 -17.36 8.96 3.21
CA LEU A 95 -17.34 8.74 1.78
C LEU A 95 -17.40 10.06 1.00
N ARG A 96 -18.27 10.98 1.41
CA ARG A 96 -18.34 12.30 0.79
C ARG A 96 -17.04 13.08 0.94
N LEU A 97 -16.43 13.01 2.13
CA LEU A 97 -15.13 13.63 2.38
C LEU A 97 -14.05 13.03 1.50
N ALA A 98 -13.97 11.71 1.43
CA ALA A 98 -13.01 11.01 0.59
C ALA A 98 -13.12 11.40 -0.87
N LYS A 99 -14.34 11.50 -1.41
CA LYS A 99 -14.58 11.90 -2.80
C LYS A 99 -14.09 13.31 -3.11
N LYS A 100 -14.03 14.18 -2.10
CA LYS A 100 -13.56 15.56 -2.28
C LYS A 100 -12.05 15.71 -2.18
N VAL A 101 -11.40 14.91 -1.33
CA VAL A 101 -9.99 15.10 -0.99
C VAL A 101 -9.07 14.01 -1.51
N TRP A 102 -9.56 12.86 -1.88
CA TRP A 102 -8.75 11.81 -2.49
C TRP A 102 -8.78 11.92 -4.03
N PRO A 103 -7.64 11.72 -4.69
CA PRO A 103 -6.31 11.50 -4.12
C PRO A 103 -5.76 12.77 -3.45
N GLY A 104 -5.09 12.58 -2.31
CA GLY A 104 -4.49 13.67 -1.54
C GLY A 104 -3.98 13.19 -0.19
N PRO A 105 -3.24 14.04 0.56
CA PRO A 105 -2.60 13.66 1.81
C PRO A 105 -3.59 13.67 2.99
N LEU A 106 -4.63 12.86 2.91
CA LEU A 106 -5.63 12.74 3.97
C LEU A 106 -5.84 11.28 4.32
N VAL A 107 -5.71 10.95 5.60
CA VAL A 107 -6.06 9.65 6.16
C VAL A 107 -7.38 9.79 6.91
N ILE A 108 -8.34 8.95 6.61
CA ILE A 108 -9.61 8.89 7.33
C ILE A 108 -9.56 7.71 8.28
N GLN A 109 -9.72 7.99 9.58
CA GLN A 109 -9.77 6.96 10.60
C GLN A 109 -11.23 6.63 10.91
N HIS A 110 -11.56 5.36 10.83
CA HIS A 110 -12.87 4.84 11.18
C HIS A 110 -12.76 3.96 12.42
N ARG A 111 -13.69 4.12 13.36
CA ARG A 111 -13.82 3.23 14.52
C ARG A 111 -14.92 2.20 14.24
N ASN A 112 -14.57 0.96 14.44
CA ASN A 112 -15.54 -0.12 14.47
C ASN A 112 -16.31 -0.13 15.79
#